data_68f65ed55343c93894b463d8739a3be7
#
_entry.id   68f65ed55343c93894b463d8739a3be7
#
_cell.length_a   1.000
_cell.length_b   1.000
_cell.length_c   1.000
_cell.angle_alpha   90.00
_cell.angle_beta   90.00
_cell.angle_gamma   90.00
#
_symmetry.space_group_name_H-M   'P 1'
#
loop_
_entity.id
_entity.type
_entity.pdbx_description
1 polymer ?
#
loop_
_entity_poly.entity_id
_entity_poly.type
_entity_poly.pdbx_seq_one_letter_code
_entity_poly.pdbx_strand_id
1 'polypeptide(L)'
;MAGPDGEHLNAGTGEDTVPLLRARLERTEQQAASRQRQLERYAADLREVFKQERTRAQELRRSYRATVRALSNAVEARDAYTGKHAERVTAYGMELARRVGISLEESPQIEFGFLLHDIGKVAVPDAILFKTSQLTDEEYTLIAQHPVVGAEILRDVDFLGEGKLVVRHHHERWDGTGYPDGLAGHEIPLGARIVSVCDAYSAMRQKRPYGEVLGEEEALDELRRGAGSQFDPALVAAFCVLRGSSGGSGRFIRAARLATQPQPAPAPVTEAA
;
A
#
# COMPACT_ATOMS: atom_id res chain seq x y z
N MET A 1 59.81 76.17 -27.27
CA MET A 1 59.50 75.33 -26.06
C MET A 1 58.43 74.30 -26.43
N ALA A 2 58.88 73.15 -26.42
CA ALA A 2 58.25 71.82 -26.30
C ALA A 2 56.75 71.76 -26.50
N GLY A 3 56.30 71.06 -27.54
CA GLY A 3 54.99 70.52 -27.73
C GLY A 3 54.95 69.04 -27.22
N PRO A 4 53.82 68.49 -26.77
CA PRO A 4 53.73 67.18 -26.26
C PRO A 4 53.48 66.11 -27.32
N ASP A 5 54.00 64.99 -27.08
CA ASP A 5 54.01 63.77 -27.89
C ASP A 5 52.57 63.27 -28.20
N GLY A 6 52.33 63.02 -29.50
CA GLY A 6 51.16 62.34 -29.97
C GLY A 6 51.35 60.83 -29.80
N GLU A 7 50.63 60.21 -28.89
CA GLU A 7 50.46 58.73 -28.85
C GLU A 7 49.78 58.25 -30.13
N HIS A 8 50.55 57.61 -30.98
CA HIS A 8 50.03 56.82 -32.09
C HIS A 8 49.32 55.62 -31.58
N LEU A 9 48.01 55.67 -31.46
CA LEU A 9 47.14 54.48 -31.38
C LEU A 9 47.32 53.68 -32.68
N ASN A 10 48.13 52.63 -32.56
CA ASN A 10 48.35 51.71 -33.66
C ASN A 10 47.04 50.86 -33.84
N ALA A 11 46.17 51.40 -34.74
CA ALA A 11 45.01 50.64 -35.21
C ALA A 11 45.52 49.48 -36.06
N GLY A 12 45.73 48.32 -35.39
CA GLY A 12 45.99 47.05 -36.06
C GLY A 12 44.94 46.80 -37.12
N THR A 13 45.38 46.65 -38.34
CA THR A 13 44.58 46.54 -39.55
C THR A 13 43.62 45.34 -39.40
N GLY A 14 42.30 45.47 -39.68
CA GLY A 14 41.24 44.53 -39.52
C GLY A 14 41.46 43.15 -40.25
N GLU A 15 42.50 43.05 -41.07
CA GLU A 15 42.90 41.85 -41.80
C GLU A 15 43.52 40.79 -40.88
N ASP A 16 44.21 41.16 -39.79
CA ASP A 16 44.82 40.21 -38.83
C ASP A 16 43.81 39.67 -37.80
N THR A 17 42.69 40.34 -37.58
CA THR A 17 41.67 39.95 -36.61
C THR A 17 40.74 38.85 -37.12
N VAL A 18 40.45 38.78 -38.42
CA VAL A 18 39.54 37.80 -39.01
C VAL A 18 40.06 36.34 -38.90
N PRO A 19 41.34 36.02 -39.22
CA PRO A 19 41.88 34.66 -39.04
C PRO A 19 41.87 34.25 -37.58
N LEU A 20 42.18 35.15 -36.66
CA LEU A 20 42.18 34.83 -35.20
C LEU A 20 40.77 34.51 -34.69
N LEU A 21 39.75 35.26 -35.14
CA LEU A 21 38.36 35.03 -34.80
C LEU A 21 37.85 33.68 -35.38
N ARG A 22 38.22 33.35 -36.61
CA ARG A 22 37.90 32.07 -37.24
C ARG A 22 38.51 30.91 -36.45
N ALA A 23 39.79 30.95 -36.13
CA ALA A 23 40.46 29.92 -35.34
C ALA A 23 39.83 29.76 -33.93
N ARG A 24 39.37 30.87 -33.33
CA ARG A 24 38.68 30.84 -32.05
C ARG A 24 37.28 30.22 -32.20
N LEU A 25 36.55 30.50 -33.23
CA LEU A 25 35.24 29.92 -33.54
C LEU A 25 35.37 28.42 -33.74
N GLU A 26 36.31 27.96 -34.60
CA GLU A 26 36.57 26.52 -34.83
C GLU A 26 36.92 25.76 -33.54
N ARG A 27 37.75 26.35 -32.68
CA ARG A 27 38.06 25.73 -31.36
C ARG A 27 36.82 25.64 -30.47
N THR A 28 35.95 26.66 -30.45
CA THR A 28 34.72 26.69 -29.67
C THR A 28 33.73 25.63 -30.18
N GLU A 29 33.61 25.52 -31.51
CA GLU A 29 32.78 24.50 -32.15
C GLU A 29 33.28 23.07 -31.87
N GLN A 30 34.59 22.84 -31.95
CA GLN A 30 35.20 21.57 -31.61
C GLN A 30 34.99 21.21 -30.13
N GLN A 31 35.13 22.18 -29.23
CA GLN A 31 34.86 21.97 -27.79
C GLN A 31 33.39 21.71 -27.54
N ALA A 32 32.47 22.41 -28.19
CA ALA A 32 31.05 22.21 -28.08
C ALA A 32 30.65 20.81 -28.57
N ALA A 33 31.16 20.37 -29.73
CA ALA A 33 30.95 19.07 -30.29
C ALA A 33 31.52 17.95 -29.39
N SER A 34 32.67 18.17 -28.75
CA SER A 34 33.23 17.23 -27.79
C SER A 34 32.36 17.08 -26.54
N ARG A 35 31.92 18.21 -25.97
CA ARG A 35 30.98 18.24 -24.82
C ARG A 35 29.66 17.57 -25.15
N GLN A 36 29.12 17.82 -26.33
CA GLN A 36 27.89 17.23 -26.80
C GLN A 36 27.99 15.70 -26.83
N ARG A 37 29.05 15.15 -27.44
CA ARG A 37 29.31 13.70 -27.46
C ARG A 37 29.50 13.11 -26.07
N GLN A 38 30.11 13.84 -25.15
CA GLN A 38 30.28 13.41 -23.76
C GLN A 38 28.93 13.35 -23.04
N LEU A 39 28.07 14.37 -23.21
CA LEU A 39 26.72 14.39 -22.64
C LEU A 39 25.83 13.26 -23.19
N GLU A 40 25.93 12.99 -24.49
CA GLU A 40 25.20 11.87 -25.11
C GLU A 40 25.62 10.51 -24.53
N ARG A 41 26.93 10.31 -24.27
CA ARG A 41 27.41 9.09 -23.57
C ARG A 41 26.88 9.01 -22.15
N TYR A 42 26.99 10.07 -21.36
CA TYR A 42 26.45 10.09 -20.00
C TYR A 42 24.92 9.83 -19.97
N ALA A 43 24.19 10.40 -20.91
CA ALA A 43 22.76 10.16 -21.04
C ALA A 43 22.45 8.68 -21.40
N ALA A 44 23.28 8.04 -22.22
CA ALA A 44 23.14 6.62 -22.53
C ALA A 44 23.44 5.73 -21.32
N ASP A 45 24.54 6.01 -20.62
CA ASP A 45 24.96 5.26 -19.42
C ASP A 45 23.90 5.41 -18.30
N LEU A 46 23.37 6.61 -18.09
CA LEU A 46 22.31 6.85 -17.11
C LEU A 46 21.04 6.06 -17.43
N ARG A 47 20.63 6.03 -18.72
CA ARG A 47 19.47 5.25 -19.13
C ARG A 47 19.66 3.75 -18.84
N GLU A 48 20.85 3.22 -19.08
CA GLU A 48 21.15 1.82 -18.80
C GLU A 48 21.14 1.54 -17.31
N VAL A 49 21.73 2.40 -16.47
CA VAL A 49 21.67 2.29 -15.01
C VAL A 49 20.22 2.32 -14.50
N PHE A 50 19.42 3.29 -14.95
CA PHE A 50 17.99 3.34 -14.58
C PHE A 50 17.22 2.07 -14.98
N LYS A 51 17.50 1.53 -16.16
CA LYS A 51 16.87 0.29 -16.62
C LYS A 51 17.24 -0.89 -15.71
N GLN A 52 18.53 -1.02 -15.37
CA GLN A 52 19.02 -2.07 -14.48
C GLN A 52 18.42 -1.96 -13.07
N GLU A 53 18.40 -0.74 -12.49
CA GLU A 53 17.81 -0.51 -11.18
C GLU A 53 16.30 -0.82 -11.17
N ARG A 54 15.58 -0.44 -12.22
CA ARG A 54 14.16 -0.79 -12.35
C ARG A 54 13.94 -2.31 -12.41
N THR A 55 14.79 -3.03 -13.16
CA THR A 55 14.71 -4.49 -13.26
C THR A 55 14.99 -5.14 -11.90
N ARG A 56 16.06 -4.72 -11.21
CA ARG A 56 16.39 -5.21 -9.86
C ARG A 56 15.26 -4.97 -8.86
N ALA A 57 14.68 -3.77 -8.88
CA ALA A 57 13.55 -3.44 -8.00
C ALA A 57 12.33 -4.33 -8.27
N GLN A 58 12.05 -4.66 -9.53
CA GLN A 58 10.96 -5.58 -9.91
C GLN A 58 11.24 -7.02 -9.45
N GLU A 59 12.46 -7.51 -9.63
CA GLU A 59 12.88 -8.84 -9.18
C GLU A 59 12.78 -8.97 -7.66
N LEU A 60 13.26 -7.95 -6.92
CA LEU A 60 13.18 -7.91 -5.47
C LEU A 60 11.72 -7.92 -4.97
N ARG A 61 10.85 -7.10 -5.57
CA ARG A 61 9.41 -7.11 -5.27
C ARG A 61 8.77 -8.47 -5.52
N ARG A 62 9.13 -9.13 -6.63
CA ARG A 62 8.65 -10.48 -6.96
C ARG A 62 9.11 -11.50 -5.92
N SER A 63 10.36 -11.42 -5.48
CA SER A 63 10.90 -12.28 -4.43
C SER A 63 10.17 -12.09 -3.10
N TYR A 64 9.95 -10.84 -2.67
CA TYR A 64 9.18 -10.54 -1.46
C TYR A 64 7.77 -11.12 -1.51
N ARG A 65 7.05 -10.91 -2.62
CA ARG A 65 5.71 -11.49 -2.80
C ARG A 65 5.71 -13.02 -2.70
N ALA A 66 6.68 -13.67 -3.32
CA ALA A 66 6.80 -15.13 -3.28
C ALA A 66 7.06 -15.62 -1.84
N THR A 67 7.96 -14.96 -1.10
CA THR A 67 8.27 -15.29 0.29
C THR A 67 7.07 -15.07 1.21
N VAL A 68 6.41 -13.92 1.11
CA VAL A 68 5.23 -13.60 1.92
C VAL A 68 4.10 -14.60 1.64
N ARG A 69 3.88 -14.97 0.37
CA ARG A 69 2.87 -15.97 0.00
C ARG A 69 3.23 -17.36 0.54
N ALA A 70 4.50 -17.74 0.51
CA ALA A 70 4.94 -19.01 1.09
C ALA A 70 4.73 -19.04 2.62
N LEU A 71 4.98 -17.94 3.33
CA LEU A 71 4.71 -17.82 4.76
C LEU A 71 3.20 -17.91 5.06
N SER A 72 2.37 -17.18 4.32
CA SER A 72 0.91 -17.24 4.43
C SER A 72 0.41 -18.67 4.23
N ASN A 73 0.86 -19.34 3.17
CA ASN A 73 0.49 -20.72 2.88
C ASN A 73 0.94 -21.70 3.98
N ALA A 74 2.09 -21.46 4.61
CA ALA A 74 2.57 -22.32 5.71
C ALA A 74 1.68 -22.20 6.95
N VAL A 75 1.13 -21.02 7.24
CA VAL A 75 0.17 -20.80 8.31
C VAL A 75 -1.19 -21.41 7.96
N GLU A 76 -1.68 -21.17 6.75
CA GLU A 76 -2.94 -21.74 6.26
C GLU A 76 -2.92 -23.30 6.23
N ALA A 77 -1.76 -23.92 6.01
CA ALA A 77 -1.64 -25.37 6.04
C ALA A 77 -1.94 -25.96 7.43
N ARG A 78 -1.85 -25.14 8.49
CA ARG A 78 -2.25 -25.48 9.86
C ARG A 78 -3.70 -25.12 10.18
N ASP A 79 -4.34 -24.26 9.37
CA ASP A 79 -5.73 -23.91 9.58
C ASP A 79 -6.63 -24.97 8.89
N ALA A 80 -7.78 -25.30 9.50
CA ALA A 80 -8.76 -26.23 8.93
C ALA A 80 -9.38 -25.71 7.60
N TYR A 81 -9.02 -24.52 7.20
CA TYR A 81 -9.41 -23.91 5.94
C TYR A 81 -8.63 -24.51 4.78
N THR A 82 -9.34 -25.09 3.84
CA THR A 82 -8.77 -25.60 2.59
C THR A 82 -8.10 -24.47 1.81
N GLY A 83 -6.79 -24.43 1.78
CA GLY A 83 -5.86 -23.53 1.14
C GLY A 83 -6.41 -22.46 0.16
N LYS A 84 -5.81 -21.27 0.18
CA LYS A 84 -6.12 -20.06 -0.58
C LYS A 84 -7.12 -19.08 0.06
N HIS A 85 -7.41 -19.19 1.37
CA HIS A 85 -8.25 -18.21 2.04
C HIS A 85 -7.59 -16.82 2.01
N ALA A 86 -6.34 -16.69 2.44
CA ALA A 86 -5.60 -15.43 2.42
C ALA A 86 -5.44 -14.87 0.98
N GLU A 87 -5.26 -15.73 -0.03
CA GLU A 87 -5.23 -15.30 -1.43
C GLU A 87 -6.57 -14.71 -1.87
N ARG A 88 -7.71 -15.31 -1.47
CA ARG A 88 -9.05 -14.78 -1.79
C ARG A 88 -9.33 -13.47 -1.07
N VAL A 89 -9.06 -13.41 0.24
CA VAL A 89 -9.19 -12.17 1.03
C VAL A 89 -8.35 -11.06 0.42
N THR A 90 -7.10 -11.38 0.04
CA THR A 90 -6.22 -10.43 -0.64
C THR A 90 -6.80 -9.96 -1.97
N ALA A 91 -7.32 -10.87 -2.80
CA ALA A 91 -7.91 -10.50 -4.09
C ALA A 91 -9.09 -9.54 -3.93
N TYR A 92 -10.00 -9.84 -3.01
CA TYR A 92 -11.14 -8.96 -2.66
C TYR A 92 -10.66 -7.63 -2.07
N GLY A 93 -9.70 -7.68 -1.15
CA GLY A 93 -9.16 -6.50 -0.49
C GLY A 93 -8.46 -5.55 -1.47
N MET A 94 -7.69 -6.08 -2.40
CA MET A 94 -7.02 -5.30 -3.44
C MET A 94 -8.02 -4.67 -4.44
N GLU A 95 -9.11 -5.36 -4.74
CA GLU A 95 -10.19 -4.81 -5.59
C GLU A 95 -10.91 -3.68 -4.86
N LEU A 96 -11.30 -3.88 -3.59
CA LEU A 96 -11.96 -2.88 -2.76
C LEU A 96 -11.04 -1.66 -2.51
N ALA A 97 -9.75 -1.89 -2.22
CA ALA A 97 -8.76 -0.83 -2.03
C ALA A 97 -8.67 0.11 -3.24
N ARG A 98 -8.58 -0.45 -4.45
CA ARG A 98 -8.62 0.35 -5.70
C ARG A 98 -9.93 1.13 -5.83
N ARG A 99 -11.05 0.49 -5.51
CA ARG A 99 -12.39 1.10 -5.62
C ARG A 99 -12.55 2.31 -4.72
N VAL A 100 -11.94 2.29 -3.53
CA VAL A 100 -11.98 3.40 -2.56
C VAL A 100 -10.82 4.38 -2.71
N GLY A 101 -10.01 4.24 -3.74
CA GLY A 101 -9.00 5.22 -4.13
C GLY A 101 -7.61 5.03 -3.50
N ILE A 102 -7.31 3.86 -2.94
CA ILE A 102 -5.95 3.56 -2.48
C ILE A 102 -5.06 3.32 -3.71
N SER A 103 -3.98 4.09 -3.81
CA SER A 103 -2.91 3.84 -4.77
C SER A 103 -2.07 2.64 -4.31
N LEU A 104 -2.22 1.52 -4.99
CA LEU A 104 -1.44 0.31 -4.69
C LEU A 104 0.03 0.42 -5.12
N GLU A 105 0.36 1.41 -5.95
CA GLU A 105 1.73 1.74 -6.32
C GLU A 105 2.44 2.47 -5.19
N GLU A 106 1.72 3.35 -4.49
CA GLU A 106 2.22 4.12 -3.35
C GLU A 106 2.17 3.31 -2.04
N SER A 107 1.22 2.38 -1.92
CA SER A 107 1.02 1.57 -0.71
C SER A 107 1.04 0.05 -1.00
N PRO A 108 2.14 -0.48 -1.60
CA PRO A 108 2.22 -1.91 -1.93
C PRO A 108 2.21 -2.83 -0.69
N GLN A 109 2.47 -2.27 0.49
CA GLN A 109 2.53 -2.98 1.77
C GLN A 109 1.17 -3.50 2.21
N ILE A 110 0.07 -2.88 1.76
CA ILE A 110 -1.31 -3.29 2.08
C ILE A 110 -1.58 -4.72 1.58
N GLU A 111 -1.08 -5.08 0.37
CA GLU A 111 -1.19 -6.45 -0.17
C GLU A 111 -0.58 -7.47 0.80
N PHE A 112 0.59 -7.16 1.36
CA PHE A 112 1.25 -8.04 2.32
C PHE A 112 0.49 -8.14 3.65
N GLY A 113 -0.09 -7.03 4.12
CA GLY A 113 -0.95 -7.03 5.30
C GLY A 113 -2.17 -7.94 5.11
N PHE A 114 -2.79 -7.91 3.92
CA PHE A 114 -3.92 -8.80 3.60
C PHE A 114 -3.49 -10.27 3.56
N LEU A 115 -2.34 -10.59 2.96
CA LEU A 115 -1.82 -11.96 2.91
C LEU A 115 -1.44 -12.51 4.29
N LEU A 116 -0.95 -11.67 5.18
CA LEU A 116 -0.40 -12.06 6.47
C LEU A 116 -1.32 -11.74 7.66
N HIS A 117 -2.57 -11.31 7.44
CA HIS A 117 -3.45 -10.88 8.53
C HIS A 117 -3.54 -11.92 9.66
N ASP A 118 -3.53 -13.18 9.32
CA ASP A 118 -3.65 -14.33 10.21
C ASP A 118 -2.32 -14.98 10.63
N ILE A 119 -1.15 -14.38 10.30
CA ILE A 119 0.17 -14.99 10.57
C ILE A 119 0.35 -15.38 12.04
N GLY A 120 -0.22 -14.63 12.95
CA GLY A 120 -0.13 -14.90 14.40
C GLY A 120 -0.83 -16.16 14.86
N LYS A 121 -1.69 -16.77 14.06
CA LYS A 121 -2.30 -18.08 14.36
C LYS A 121 -1.25 -19.19 14.51
N VAL A 122 -0.03 -18.97 14.06
CA VAL A 122 1.09 -19.90 14.29
C VAL A 122 1.33 -20.16 15.78
N ALA A 123 0.99 -19.22 16.65
CA ALA A 123 1.14 -19.36 18.10
C ALA A 123 -0.08 -19.98 18.80
N VAL A 124 -1.19 -20.19 18.09
CA VAL A 124 -2.40 -20.79 18.66
C VAL A 124 -2.19 -22.33 18.76
N PRO A 125 -2.43 -22.94 19.94
CA PRO A 125 -2.35 -24.39 20.09
C PRO A 125 -3.32 -25.12 19.18
N ASP A 126 -2.89 -26.24 18.59
CA ASP A 126 -3.71 -27.06 17.68
C ASP A 126 -5.01 -27.54 18.33
N ALA A 127 -4.99 -27.86 19.63
CA ALA A 127 -6.17 -28.25 20.37
C ALA A 127 -7.29 -27.18 20.40
N ILE A 128 -6.92 -25.92 20.27
CA ILE A 128 -7.84 -24.79 20.21
C ILE A 128 -8.19 -24.46 18.75
N LEU A 129 -7.19 -24.43 17.88
CA LEU A 129 -7.36 -24.07 16.46
C LEU A 129 -8.28 -25.05 15.72
N PHE A 130 -8.17 -26.38 16.04
CA PHE A 130 -8.98 -27.44 15.42
C PHE A 130 -10.17 -27.89 16.30
N LYS A 131 -10.46 -27.16 17.36
CA LYS A 131 -11.58 -27.52 18.24
C LYS A 131 -12.89 -27.44 17.47
N THR A 132 -13.68 -28.52 17.60
CA THR A 132 -14.96 -28.72 16.91
C THR A 132 -16.19 -28.38 17.76
N SER A 133 -16.03 -27.94 18.99
CA SER A 133 -17.08 -27.44 19.87
C SER A 133 -16.90 -25.92 20.08
N GLN A 134 -17.85 -25.27 20.73
CA GLN A 134 -17.69 -23.85 21.09
C GLN A 134 -16.43 -23.67 21.95
N LEU A 135 -15.74 -22.56 21.70
CA LEU A 135 -14.60 -22.15 22.51
C LEU A 135 -15.07 -21.68 23.88
N THR A 136 -14.27 -21.97 24.92
CA THR A 136 -14.44 -21.28 26.21
C THR A 136 -13.94 -19.84 26.13
N ASP A 137 -14.25 -19.02 27.13
CA ASP A 137 -13.78 -17.63 27.17
C ASP A 137 -12.25 -17.52 27.22
N GLU A 138 -11.59 -18.48 27.88
CA GLU A 138 -10.13 -18.56 27.95
C GLU A 138 -9.54 -18.95 26.59
N GLU A 139 -10.13 -19.93 25.91
CA GLU A 139 -9.70 -20.33 24.57
C GLU A 139 -9.93 -19.21 23.54
N TYR A 140 -11.07 -18.50 23.63
CA TYR A 140 -11.33 -17.33 22.80
C TYR A 140 -10.29 -16.25 23.04
N THR A 141 -9.94 -15.98 24.30
CA THR A 141 -8.91 -15.00 24.67
C THR A 141 -7.56 -15.37 24.06
N LEU A 142 -7.19 -16.65 24.01
CA LEU A 142 -5.95 -17.12 23.38
C LEU A 142 -5.97 -16.90 21.87
N ILE A 143 -7.07 -17.22 21.19
CA ILE A 143 -7.19 -16.94 19.75
C ILE A 143 -7.17 -15.43 19.48
N ALA A 144 -7.82 -14.63 20.32
CA ALA A 144 -7.86 -13.16 20.16
C ALA A 144 -6.49 -12.49 20.32
N GLN A 145 -5.45 -13.22 20.77
CA GLN A 145 -4.07 -12.70 20.79
C GLN A 145 -3.38 -12.74 19.41
N HIS A 146 -3.89 -13.51 18.42
CA HIS A 146 -3.16 -13.70 17.17
C HIS A 146 -2.86 -12.39 16.40
N PRO A 147 -3.68 -11.31 16.43
CA PRO A 147 -3.31 -10.07 15.78
C PRO A 147 -2.10 -9.39 16.43
N VAL A 148 -2.03 -9.44 17.76
CA VAL A 148 -0.89 -8.91 18.53
C VAL A 148 0.37 -9.71 18.25
N VAL A 149 0.28 -11.04 18.33
CA VAL A 149 1.39 -11.95 18.04
C VAL A 149 1.83 -11.80 16.60
N GLY A 150 0.90 -11.70 15.65
CA GLY A 150 1.21 -11.47 14.25
C GLY A 150 1.96 -10.16 13.99
N ALA A 151 1.53 -9.08 14.61
CA ALA A 151 2.23 -7.79 14.54
C ALA A 151 3.64 -7.87 15.17
N GLU A 152 3.81 -8.62 16.25
CA GLU A 152 5.09 -8.84 16.90
C GLU A 152 6.06 -9.67 16.04
N ILE A 153 5.59 -10.76 15.43
CA ILE A 153 6.37 -11.57 14.47
C ILE A 153 6.89 -10.70 13.32
N LEU A 154 6.10 -9.74 12.87
CA LEU A 154 6.43 -8.91 11.71
C LEU A 154 7.13 -7.59 12.09
N ARG A 155 7.38 -7.33 13.38
CA ARG A 155 7.89 -6.05 13.89
C ARG A 155 9.12 -5.53 13.15
N ASP A 156 10.10 -6.39 12.94
CA ASP A 156 11.40 -6.04 12.38
C ASP A 156 11.44 -6.19 10.84
N VAL A 157 10.28 -6.41 10.19
CA VAL A 157 10.20 -6.52 8.73
C VAL A 157 9.81 -5.18 8.13
N ASP A 158 10.80 -4.34 7.80
CA ASP A 158 10.60 -2.95 7.40
C ASP A 158 9.76 -2.78 6.13
N PHE A 159 9.94 -3.64 5.14
CA PHE A 159 9.22 -3.53 3.86
C PHE A 159 7.70 -3.72 3.97
N LEU A 160 7.21 -4.24 5.10
CA LEU A 160 5.78 -4.39 5.35
C LEU A 160 5.09 -3.08 5.76
N GLY A 161 5.83 -2.08 6.24
CA GLY A 161 5.31 -0.76 6.57
C GLY A 161 3.96 -0.80 7.28
N GLU A 162 2.96 -0.11 6.71
CA GLU A 162 1.58 -0.07 7.22
C GLU A 162 0.85 -1.41 7.14
N GLY A 163 1.35 -2.40 6.40
CA GLY A 163 0.78 -3.75 6.38
C GLY A 163 0.75 -4.40 7.77
N LYS A 164 1.68 -4.04 8.67
CA LYS A 164 1.69 -4.49 10.07
C LYS A 164 0.46 -4.00 10.85
N LEU A 165 -0.04 -2.81 10.53
CA LEU A 165 -1.25 -2.24 11.14
C LEU A 165 -2.50 -3.03 10.69
N VAL A 166 -2.51 -3.52 9.46
CA VAL A 166 -3.58 -4.41 8.99
C VAL A 166 -3.60 -5.69 9.82
N VAL A 167 -2.43 -6.33 10.02
CA VAL A 167 -2.30 -7.54 10.82
C VAL A 167 -2.76 -7.33 12.25
N ARG A 168 -2.39 -6.21 12.88
CA ARG A 168 -2.76 -5.93 14.26
C ARG A 168 -4.25 -5.64 14.46
N HIS A 169 -4.88 -4.92 13.50
CA HIS A 169 -6.19 -4.32 13.72
C HIS A 169 -7.33 -4.91 12.88
N HIS A 170 -7.13 -6.03 12.18
CA HIS A 170 -8.15 -6.61 11.30
C HIS A 170 -9.38 -7.16 12.05
N HIS A 171 -9.31 -7.34 13.36
CA HIS A 171 -10.42 -7.71 14.23
C HIS A 171 -10.99 -6.54 15.04
N GLU A 172 -10.52 -5.32 14.78
CA GLU A 172 -11.21 -4.15 15.29
C GLU A 172 -12.58 -4.00 14.62
N ARG A 173 -13.53 -3.49 15.38
CA ARG A 173 -14.92 -3.29 14.95
C ARG A 173 -15.21 -1.82 14.85
N TRP A 174 -16.02 -1.45 13.87
CA TRP A 174 -16.41 -0.06 13.66
C TRP A 174 -17.00 0.61 14.90
N ASP A 175 -17.72 -0.16 15.73
CA ASP A 175 -18.35 0.29 16.96
C ASP A 175 -17.39 0.37 18.17
N GLY A 176 -16.10 0.02 18.02
CA GLY A 176 -15.11 0.03 19.09
C GLY A 176 -15.17 -1.16 20.06
N THR A 177 -16.01 -2.17 19.77
CA THR A 177 -16.12 -3.37 20.61
C THR A 177 -15.20 -4.50 20.12
N GLY A 178 -14.26 -4.20 19.21
CA GLY A 178 -13.28 -5.12 18.67
C GLY A 178 -12.04 -5.30 19.54
N TYR A 179 -11.05 -5.93 18.99
CA TYR A 179 -9.75 -6.16 19.63
C TYR A 179 -8.60 -6.04 18.62
N PRO A 180 -7.34 -5.81 19.06
CA PRO A 180 -6.84 -5.82 20.45
C PRO A 180 -6.91 -4.46 21.16
N ASP A 181 -7.04 -3.33 20.46
CA ASP A 181 -6.86 -1.99 21.03
C ASP A 181 -8.20 -1.26 21.25
N GLY A 182 -9.33 -1.80 20.75
CA GLY A 182 -10.67 -1.22 20.89
C GLY A 182 -10.84 0.07 20.08
N LEU A 183 -10.17 0.18 18.94
CA LEU A 183 -10.27 1.32 18.04
C LEU A 183 -11.67 1.40 17.42
N ALA A 184 -12.20 2.63 17.22
CA ALA A 184 -13.52 2.84 16.66
C ALA A 184 -13.49 3.69 15.39
N GLY A 185 -14.40 3.40 14.46
CA GLY A 185 -14.62 4.22 13.27
C GLY A 185 -13.35 4.40 12.44
N HIS A 186 -12.98 5.66 12.23
CA HIS A 186 -11.81 6.02 11.40
C HIS A 186 -10.47 5.90 12.12
N GLU A 187 -10.43 5.65 13.42
CA GLU A 187 -9.19 5.33 14.15
C GLU A 187 -8.63 3.98 13.67
N ILE A 188 -9.49 3.08 13.21
CA ILE A 188 -9.08 1.81 12.63
C ILE A 188 -8.40 2.08 11.28
N PRO A 189 -7.17 1.60 11.07
CA PRO A 189 -6.46 1.76 9.80
C PRO A 189 -7.31 1.29 8.62
N LEU A 190 -7.31 2.04 7.52
CA LEU A 190 -8.17 1.75 6.36
C LEU A 190 -7.96 0.34 5.81
N GLY A 191 -6.71 -0.14 5.74
CA GLY A 191 -6.40 -1.51 5.31
C GLY A 191 -7.02 -2.57 6.22
N ALA A 192 -7.05 -2.34 7.54
CA ALA A 192 -7.68 -3.24 8.50
C ALA A 192 -9.22 -3.28 8.32
N ARG A 193 -9.85 -2.11 8.11
CA ARG A 193 -11.30 -2.04 7.79
C ARG A 193 -11.64 -2.78 6.49
N ILE A 194 -10.79 -2.67 5.47
CA ILE A 194 -10.96 -3.39 4.19
C ILE A 194 -10.88 -4.89 4.41
N VAL A 195 -9.84 -5.36 5.09
CA VAL A 195 -9.65 -6.80 5.31
C VAL A 195 -10.76 -7.40 6.16
N SER A 196 -11.27 -6.69 7.16
CA SER A 196 -12.39 -7.14 8.00
C SER A 196 -13.64 -7.48 7.18
N VAL A 197 -14.01 -6.64 6.21
CA VAL A 197 -15.13 -6.89 5.29
C VAL A 197 -14.85 -8.10 4.39
N CYS A 198 -13.65 -8.16 3.80
CA CYS A 198 -13.28 -9.20 2.84
C CYS A 198 -13.10 -10.57 3.50
N ASP A 199 -12.56 -10.60 4.72
CA ASP A 199 -12.41 -11.82 5.51
C ASP A 199 -13.76 -12.39 5.92
N ALA A 200 -14.65 -11.56 6.47
CA ALA A 200 -16.01 -11.99 6.83
C ALA A 200 -16.76 -12.53 5.60
N TYR A 201 -16.68 -11.85 4.45
CA TYR A 201 -17.30 -12.35 3.22
C TYR A 201 -16.69 -13.68 2.78
N SER A 202 -15.36 -13.78 2.73
CA SER A 202 -14.65 -15.01 2.36
C SER A 202 -15.03 -16.17 3.28
N ALA A 203 -15.14 -15.88 4.59
CA ALA A 203 -15.51 -16.85 5.60
C ALA A 203 -16.93 -17.40 5.42
N MET A 204 -17.91 -16.55 5.11
CA MET A 204 -19.30 -16.95 4.86
C MET A 204 -19.46 -17.76 3.57
N ARG A 205 -18.60 -17.57 2.60
CA ARG A 205 -18.62 -18.24 1.29
C ARG A 205 -17.87 -19.57 1.27
N GLN A 206 -17.35 -20.03 2.40
CA GLN A 206 -16.59 -21.27 2.50
C GLN A 206 -17.25 -22.27 3.43
N LYS A 207 -17.05 -23.56 3.10
CA LYS A 207 -17.48 -24.65 3.97
C LYS A 207 -16.65 -24.65 5.24
N ARG A 208 -17.32 -24.44 6.37
CA ARG A 208 -16.74 -24.51 7.72
C ARG A 208 -17.26 -25.74 8.44
N PRO A 209 -16.55 -26.27 9.46
CA PRO A 209 -17.04 -27.39 10.27
C PRO A 209 -18.40 -27.11 10.93
N TYR A 210 -18.76 -25.82 11.11
CA TYR A 210 -19.94 -25.40 11.91
C TYR A 210 -20.91 -24.48 11.16
N GLY A 211 -20.77 -24.23 9.86
CA GLY A 211 -21.63 -23.31 9.14
C GLY A 211 -22.00 -23.81 7.75
N GLU A 212 -23.21 -23.50 7.33
CA GLU A 212 -23.62 -23.65 5.94
C GLU A 212 -22.89 -22.59 5.08
N VAL A 213 -22.59 -22.94 3.84
CA VAL A 213 -22.03 -22.01 2.85
C VAL A 213 -23.17 -21.09 2.43
N LEU A 214 -23.06 -19.81 2.77
CA LEU A 214 -24.07 -18.82 2.34
C LEU A 214 -23.99 -18.58 0.83
N GLY A 215 -25.14 -18.33 0.22
CA GLY A 215 -25.24 -17.78 -1.12
C GLY A 215 -24.58 -16.39 -1.22
N GLU A 216 -24.33 -15.90 -2.44
CA GLU A 216 -23.67 -14.60 -2.61
C GLU A 216 -24.50 -13.46 -2.01
N GLU A 217 -25.80 -13.39 -2.31
CA GLU A 217 -26.69 -12.36 -1.77
C GLU A 217 -26.86 -12.48 -0.26
N GLU A 218 -26.97 -13.69 0.29
CA GLU A 218 -27.09 -13.89 1.74
C GLU A 218 -25.84 -13.38 2.48
N ALA A 219 -24.64 -13.64 1.94
CA ALA A 219 -23.39 -13.13 2.50
C ALA A 219 -23.30 -11.59 2.41
N LEU A 220 -23.77 -10.99 1.32
CA LEU A 220 -23.84 -9.54 1.17
C LEU A 220 -24.87 -8.91 2.10
N ASP A 221 -26.02 -9.57 2.34
CA ASP A 221 -27.01 -9.11 3.30
C ASP A 221 -26.48 -9.16 4.73
N GLU A 222 -25.66 -10.16 5.06
CA GLU A 222 -24.98 -10.23 6.37
C GLU A 222 -24.00 -9.06 6.56
N LEU A 223 -23.22 -8.75 5.54
CA LEU A 223 -22.35 -7.56 5.57
C LEU A 223 -23.16 -6.25 5.76
N ARG A 224 -24.30 -6.12 5.07
CA ARG A 224 -25.20 -4.96 5.21
C ARG A 224 -25.75 -4.85 6.64
N ARG A 225 -26.12 -5.97 7.28
CA ARG A 225 -26.57 -5.99 8.68
C ARG A 225 -25.47 -5.56 9.65
N GLY A 226 -24.23 -5.93 9.38
CA GLY A 226 -23.06 -5.54 10.19
C GLY A 226 -22.54 -4.12 9.93
N ALA A 227 -23.05 -3.43 8.91
CA ALA A 227 -22.59 -2.07 8.55
C ALA A 227 -22.92 -1.06 9.65
N GLY A 228 -21.95 -0.30 10.11
CA GLY A 228 -22.08 0.69 11.19
C GLY A 228 -21.90 0.09 12.60
N SER A 229 -21.80 -1.23 12.72
CA SER A 229 -21.45 -1.90 13.98
C SER A 229 -20.10 -2.67 13.83
N GLN A 230 -20.10 -3.77 13.12
CA GLN A 230 -18.88 -4.54 12.88
C GLN A 230 -18.02 -3.89 11.78
N PHE A 231 -18.63 -3.42 10.71
CA PHE A 231 -17.95 -2.99 9.49
C PHE A 231 -18.16 -1.50 9.20
N ASP A 232 -17.16 -0.90 8.55
CA ASP A 232 -17.29 0.43 7.94
C ASP A 232 -18.41 0.44 6.90
N PRO A 233 -19.48 1.22 7.09
CA PRO A 233 -20.63 1.23 6.19
C PRO A 233 -20.29 1.66 4.77
N ALA A 234 -19.29 2.54 4.60
CA ALA A 234 -18.85 2.99 3.29
C ALA A 234 -18.13 1.87 2.52
N LEU A 235 -17.32 1.07 3.22
CA LEU A 235 -16.64 -0.08 2.64
C LEU A 235 -17.59 -1.20 2.28
N VAL A 236 -18.58 -1.49 3.14
CA VAL A 236 -19.64 -2.46 2.83
C VAL A 236 -20.40 -2.05 1.57
N ALA A 237 -20.82 -0.78 1.48
CA ALA A 237 -21.51 -0.28 0.29
C ALA A 237 -20.67 -0.41 -0.98
N ALA A 238 -19.38 -0.05 -0.91
CA ALA A 238 -18.45 -0.19 -2.03
C ALA A 238 -18.24 -1.65 -2.44
N PHE A 239 -18.12 -2.56 -1.48
CA PHE A 239 -17.96 -3.99 -1.71
C PHE A 239 -19.19 -4.62 -2.36
N CYS A 240 -20.40 -4.29 -1.89
CA CYS A 240 -21.65 -4.74 -2.49
C CYS A 240 -21.77 -4.31 -3.97
N VAL A 241 -21.34 -3.08 -4.30
CA VAL A 241 -21.31 -2.61 -5.70
C VAL A 241 -20.32 -3.42 -6.53
N LEU A 242 -19.14 -3.73 -6.00
CA LEU A 242 -18.14 -4.54 -6.69
C LEU A 242 -18.63 -5.96 -6.99
N ARG A 243 -19.45 -6.52 -6.09
CA ARG A 243 -20.00 -7.88 -6.27
C ARG A 243 -21.26 -7.92 -7.13
N GLY A 244 -21.67 -6.77 -7.71
CA GLY A 244 -22.77 -6.72 -8.69
C GLY A 244 -24.17 -6.79 -8.12
N SER A 245 -24.32 -6.69 -6.80
CA SER A 245 -25.63 -6.65 -6.17
C SER A 245 -26.26 -5.28 -6.34
N SER A 246 -27.29 -5.19 -7.18
CA SER A 246 -28.00 -3.96 -7.58
C SER A 246 -28.87 -3.31 -6.48
N GLY A 247 -28.55 -3.52 -5.22
CA GLY A 247 -29.31 -3.01 -4.09
C GLY A 247 -28.67 -1.78 -3.43
N GLY A 248 -28.75 -0.61 -4.03
CA GLY A 248 -28.36 0.62 -3.34
C GLY A 248 -27.58 1.63 -4.17
N SER A 249 -28.24 2.10 -5.22
CA SER A 249 -27.73 3.12 -6.14
C SER A 249 -27.23 4.41 -5.48
N GLY A 250 -26.24 5.03 -6.12
CA GLY A 250 -25.96 6.48 -6.10
C GLY A 250 -25.69 7.19 -4.77
N ARG A 251 -26.48 6.98 -3.73
CA ARG A 251 -26.31 7.62 -2.41
C ARG A 251 -25.08 7.12 -1.65
N PHE A 252 -24.80 5.81 -1.72
CA PHE A 252 -23.68 5.18 -1.00
C PHE A 252 -22.32 5.46 -1.65
N ILE A 253 -22.26 5.60 -2.98
CA ILE A 253 -21.02 5.95 -3.70
C ILE A 253 -20.52 7.34 -3.29
N ARG A 254 -21.43 8.27 -3.03
CA ARG A 254 -21.09 9.62 -2.56
C ARG A 254 -20.58 9.63 -1.12
N ALA A 255 -21.16 8.78 -0.25
CA ALA A 255 -20.69 8.60 1.13
C ALA A 255 -19.29 7.95 1.19
N ALA A 256 -19.01 6.94 0.35
CA ALA A 256 -17.70 6.31 0.25
C ALA A 256 -16.60 7.29 -0.19
N ARG A 257 -16.89 8.20 -1.15
CA ARG A 257 -15.95 9.26 -1.57
C ARG A 257 -15.71 10.31 -0.48
N LEU A 258 -16.71 10.64 0.32
CA LEU A 258 -16.58 11.60 1.43
C LEU A 258 -15.78 11.00 2.62
N ALA A 259 -15.92 9.70 2.87
CA ALA A 259 -15.20 9.00 3.94
C ALA A 259 -13.72 8.78 3.65
N THR A 260 -13.28 8.89 2.39
CA THR A 260 -11.86 8.74 1.98
C THR A 260 -11.12 10.07 1.83
N GLN A 261 -11.79 11.22 2.01
CA GLN A 261 -11.10 12.52 2.03
C GLN A 261 -10.36 12.70 3.35
N PRO A 262 -9.07 13.11 3.33
CA PRO A 262 -8.38 13.45 4.56
C PRO A 262 -9.10 14.59 5.25
N GLN A 263 -9.49 14.38 6.51
CA GLN A 263 -10.04 15.45 7.32
C GLN A 263 -8.97 16.54 7.52
N PRO A 264 -9.32 17.84 7.46
CA PRO A 264 -8.38 18.90 7.79
C PRO A 264 -7.92 18.69 9.24
N ALA A 265 -6.61 18.83 9.45
CA ALA A 265 -6.01 18.74 10.77
C ALA A 265 -6.80 19.59 11.80
N PRO A 266 -7.04 19.08 13.03
CA PRO A 266 -7.70 19.88 14.06
C PRO A 266 -6.91 21.17 14.29
N ALA A 267 -7.64 22.29 14.37
CA ALA A 267 -7.05 23.60 14.64
C ALA A 267 -6.24 23.54 15.94
N PRO A 268 -5.08 24.21 16.01
CA PRO A 268 -4.27 24.21 17.22
C PRO A 268 -5.09 24.76 18.38
N VAL A 269 -5.15 23.99 19.46
CA VAL A 269 -5.74 24.44 20.74
C VAL A 269 -4.93 25.63 21.20
N THR A 270 -5.50 26.82 21.11
CA THR A 270 -4.94 28.02 21.77
C THR A 270 -5.13 27.81 23.26
N GLU A 271 -4.04 27.52 23.97
CA GLU A 271 -4.01 27.65 25.41
C GLU A 271 -4.37 29.12 25.78
N ALA A 272 -5.51 29.28 26.39
CA ALA A 272 -5.88 30.54 27.01
C ALA A 272 -5.10 30.65 28.33
N ALA A 273 -4.33 31.72 28.42
CA ALA A 273 -3.58 32.14 29.64
C ALA A 273 -4.50 32.48 30.81
#